data_23add588f6be7035145aa341377363db
#
_entry.id   23add588f6be7035145aa341377363db
#
_cell.length_a   1.000
_cell.length_b   1.000
_cell.length_c   1.000
_cell.angle_alpha   90.00
_cell.angle_beta   90.00
_cell.angle_gamma   90.00
#
_symmetry.space_group_name_H-M   'P 1'
#
loop_
_entity.id
_entity.type
_entity.pdbx_description
1 polymer ?
#
loop_
_entity_poly.entity_id
_entity_poly.type
_entity_poly.pdbx_seq_one_letter_code
_entity_poly.pdbx_strand_id
1 'polypeptide(L)'
;KGVVLSHRNLASNVITCYHSCKRNERDRWLSILPMAHTLEMTISMLYPMYCGATVYYLPKPPVASLLLKALKIVKPTTMLTVPLIIEKVYKGSVLPTIQKSRTLTWMSKNMNGLMCRIIGMKLKATFGGHMSFYGIGGAKLDPEVESFLLKAGFPYAIGYGLTETSPLLG
;
A
#
# COMPACT_ATOMS: atom_id res chain seq x y z
N LYS A 1 1.97 -26.20 -6.51
CA LYS A 1 0.63 -26.66 -6.93
C LYS A 1 -0.04 -25.54 -7.70
N GLY A 2 -0.72 -25.86 -8.84
CA GLY A 2 -1.56 -24.92 -9.57
C GLY A 2 -2.91 -24.75 -8.88
N VAL A 3 -3.45 -23.51 -8.91
CA VAL A 3 -4.81 -23.21 -8.43
C VAL A 3 -5.65 -22.85 -9.64
N VAL A 4 -6.77 -23.55 -9.84
CA VAL A 4 -7.70 -23.28 -10.94
C VAL A 4 -8.73 -22.25 -10.47
N LEU A 5 -8.76 -21.09 -11.12
CA LEU A 5 -9.71 -20.02 -10.86
C LEU A 5 -10.53 -19.76 -12.10
N SER A 6 -11.84 -19.60 -11.95
CA SER A 6 -12.73 -19.22 -13.05
C SER A 6 -12.80 -17.70 -13.21
N HIS A 7 -13.24 -17.22 -14.37
CA HIS A 7 -13.56 -15.80 -14.58
C HIS A 7 -14.58 -15.29 -13.55
N ARG A 8 -15.54 -16.13 -13.15
CA ARG A 8 -16.54 -15.79 -12.14
C ARG A 8 -15.90 -15.52 -10.77
N ASN A 9 -14.90 -16.31 -10.36
CA ASN A 9 -14.19 -16.11 -9.10
C ASN A 9 -13.50 -14.73 -9.10
N LEU A 10 -12.77 -14.39 -10.16
CA LEU A 10 -12.06 -13.12 -10.27
C LEU A 10 -13.03 -11.93 -10.34
N ALA A 11 -14.09 -12.03 -11.18
CA ALA A 11 -15.08 -10.98 -11.32
C ALA A 11 -15.85 -10.72 -9.99
N SER A 12 -16.22 -11.78 -9.27
CA SER A 12 -16.86 -11.67 -7.96
C SER A 12 -15.98 -10.90 -6.97
N ASN A 13 -14.67 -11.19 -6.95
CA ASN A 13 -13.73 -10.50 -6.06
C ASN A 13 -13.59 -9.01 -6.43
N VAL A 14 -13.53 -8.68 -7.73
CA VAL A 14 -13.51 -7.29 -8.22
C VAL A 14 -14.77 -6.52 -7.79
N ILE A 15 -15.95 -7.12 -7.93
CA ILE A 15 -17.22 -6.50 -7.52
C ILE A 15 -17.25 -6.28 -5.99
N THR A 16 -16.81 -7.27 -5.21
CA THR A 16 -16.71 -7.14 -3.74
C THR A 16 -15.77 -6.00 -3.35
N CYS A 17 -14.61 -5.89 -4.01
CA CYS A 17 -13.67 -4.78 -3.78
C CYS A 17 -14.31 -3.42 -4.11
N TYR A 18 -15.09 -3.33 -5.19
CA TYR A 18 -15.79 -2.10 -5.55
C TYR A 18 -16.83 -1.68 -4.50
N HIS A 19 -17.55 -2.62 -3.93
CA HIS A 19 -18.50 -2.33 -2.85
C HIS A 19 -17.81 -1.93 -1.54
N SER A 20 -16.68 -2.54 -1.23
CA SER A 20 -15.93 -2.28 0.02
C SER A 20 -15.11 -0.99 -0.03
N CYS A 21 -14.53 -0.67 -1.18
CA CYS A 21 -13.61 0.46 -1.33
C CYS A 21 -13.77 1.11 -2.72
N LYS A 22 -14.84 1.88 -2.89
CA LYS A 22 -15.17 2.54 -4.16
C LYS A 22 -14.01 3.36 -4.69
N ARG A 23 -13.67 3.14 -5.97
CA ARG A 23 -12.69 3.88 -6.76
C ARG A 23 -13.33 4.39 -8.04
N ASN A 24 -12.66 5.30 -8.74
CA ASN A 24 -13.19 5.92 -9.95
C ASN A 24 -12.08 6.23 -10.96
N GLU A 25 -12.46 6.80 -12.09
CA GLU A 25 -11.57 7.12 -13.21
C GLU A 25 -10.46 8.13 -12.90
N ARG A 26 -10.56 8.86 -11.79
CA ARG A 26 -9.52 9.81 -11.35
C ARG A 26 -8.42 9.15 -10.54
N ASP A 27 -8.60 7.90 -10.16
CA ASP A 27 -7.60 7.17 -9.39
C ASP A 27 -6.38 6.79 -10.25
N ARG A 28 -5.22 6.85 -9.63
CA ARG A 28 -3.94 6.45 -10.21
C ARG A 28 -3.36 5.31 -9.38
N TRP A 29 -3.25 4.16 -10.00
CA TRP A 29 -2.69 2.96 -9.38
C TRP A 29 -1.24 2.80 -9.77
N LEU A 30 -0.38 2.52 -8.80
CA LEU A 30 0.99 2.11 -9.06
C LEU A 30 1.12 0.62 -8.73
N SER A 31 1.23 -0.19 -9.77
CA SER A 31 1.43 -1.64 -9.69
C SER A 31 2.90 -1.94 -9.52
N ILE A 32 3.26 -2.66 -8.45
CA ILE A 32 4.65 -2.95 -8.09
C ILE A 32 4.94 -4.41 -7.78
N LEU A 33 3.90 -5.22 -7.57
CA LEU A 33 4.04 -6.63 -7.30
C LEU A 33 4.05 -7.44 -8.62
N PRO A 34 4.50 -8.70 -8.61
CA PRO A 34 4.45 -9.53 -9.81
C PRO A 34 3.03 -9.76 -10.29
N MET A 35 2.74 -9.44 -11.56
CA MET A 35 1.41 -9.59 -12.17
C MET A 35 0.92 -11.06 -12.20
N ALA A 36 1.83 -12.02 -12.18
CA ALA A 36 1.48 -13.44 -12.06
C ALA A 36 0.89 -13.82 -10.70
N HIS A 37 1.01 -12.95 -9.69
CA HIS A 37 0.37 -13.16 -8.39
C HIS A 37 -1.08 -12.73 -8.45
N THR A 38 -2.01 -13.58 -7.98
CA THR A 38 -3.46 -13.36 -8.04
C THR A 38 -3.89 -12.02 -7.43
N LEU A 39 -3.27 -11.61 -6.32
CA LEU A 39 -3.54 -10.34 -5.67
C LEU A 39 -3.27 -9.16 -6.60
N GLU A 40 -2.11 -9.13 -7.26
CA GLU A 40 -1.76 -8.02 -8.15
C GLU A 40 -2.63 -8.02 -9.40
N MET A 41 -2.82 -9.18 -10.02
CA MET A 41 -3.68 -9.31 -11.21
C MET A 41 -5.12 -8.86 -10.92
N THR A 42 -5.72 -9.30 -9.82
CA THR A 42 -7.12 -9.01 -9.53
C THR A 42 -7.30 -7.57 -9.02
N ILE A 43 -6.48 -7.15 -8.06
CA ILE A 43 -6.71 -5.88 -7.35
C ILE A 43 -5.94 -4.70 -7.96
N SER A 44 -4.79 -4.93 -8.60
CA SER A 44 -4.03 -3.83 -9.24
C SER A 44 -4.19 -3.76 -10.76
N MET A 45 -4.88 -4.72 -11.38
CA MET A 45 -5.18 -4.69 -12.82
C MET A 45 -6.69 -4.73 -13.08
N LEU A 46 -7.37 -5.83 -12.72
CA LEU A 46 -8.79 -6.00 -13.08
C LEU A 46 -9.70 -5.00 -12.36
N TYR A 47 -9.48 -4.77 -11.06
CA TYR A 47 -10.31 -3.85 -10.30
C TYR A 47 -10.19 -2.39 -10.78
N PRO A 48 -9.00 -1.78 -10.95
CA PRO A 48 -8.91 -0.44 -11.52
C PRO A 48 -9.44 -0.34 -12.95
N MET A 49 -9.29 -1.38 -13.80
CA MET A 49 -9.92 -1.41 -15.11
C MET A 49 -11.45 -1.34 -15.01
N TYR A 50 -12.05 -2.08 -14.08
CA TYR A 50 -13.49 -2.01 -13.80
C TYR A 50 -13.93 -0.62 -13.36
N CYS A 51 -13.09 0.11 -12.62
CA CYS A 51 -13.35 1.48 -12.16
C CYS A 51 -13.03 2.57 -13.20
N GLY A 52 -12.47 2.24 -14.36
CA GLY A 52 -11.97 3.20 -15.35
C GLY A 52 -10.71 3.95 -14.91
N ALA A 53 -10.02 3.48 -13.86
CA ALA A 53 -8.83 4.12 -13.30
C ALA A 53 -7.57 3.86 -14.14
N THR A 54 -6.57 4.72 -14.01
CA THR A 54 -5.29 4.56 -14.70
C THR A 54 -4.33 3.71 -13.88
N VAL A 55 -3.74 2.68 -14.52
CA VAL A 55 -2.72 1.83 -13.90
C VAL A 55 -1.35 2.11 -14.50
N TYR A 56 -0.36 2.32 -13.63
CA TYR A 56 1.03 2.52 -13.99
C TYR A 56 1.85 1.31 -13.54
N TYR A 57 2.60 0.72 -14.46
CA TYR A 57 3.45 -0.44 -14.20
C TYR A 57 4.92 -0.04 -14.13
N LEU A 58 5.67 -0.65 -13.20
CA LEU A 58 7.12 -0.50 -13.18
C LEU A 58 7.75 -1.37 -14.27
N PRO A 59 8.75 -0.85 -15.02
CA PRO A 59 9.43 -1.62 -16.08
C PRO A 59 10.35 -2.71 -15.53
N LYS A 60 10.68 -2.67 -14.25
CA LYS A 60 11.59 -3.59 -13.55
C LYS A 60 11.10 -3.82 -12.12
N PRO A 61 11.54 -4.91 -11.45
CA PRO A 61 11.25 -5.14 -10.04
C PRO A 61 11.54 -3.91 -9.16
N PRO A 62 10.73 -3.63 -8.13
CA PRO A 62 10.82 -2.41 -7.34
C PRO A 62 12.07 -2.40 -6.46
N VAL A 63 13.13 -1.74 -6.92
CA VAL A 63 14.23 -1.29 -6.06
C VAL A 63 13.89 0.09 -5.49
N ALA A 64 14.45 0.42 -4.32
CA ALA A 64 14.06 1.64 -3.58
C ALA A 64 14.16 2.92 -4.42
N SER A 65 15.25 3.09 -5.18
CA SER A 65 15.47 4.28 -6.03
C SER A 65 14.45 4.39 -7.17
N LEU A 66 14.12 3.28 -7.83
CA LEU A 66 13.12 3.23 -8.89
C LEU A 66 11.71 3.51 -8.34
N LEU A 67 11.37 2.90 -7.20
CA LEU A 67 10.10 3.11 -6.54
C LEU A 67 9.90 4.58 -6.13
N LEU A 68 10.88 5.20 -5.47
CA LEU A 68 10.82 6.61 -5.08
C LEU A 68 10.67 7.55 -6.29
N LYS A 69 11.34 7.25 -7.40
CA LYS A 69 11.20 8.01 -8.65
C LYS A 69 9.79 7.86 -9.23
N ALA A 70 9.26 6.63 -9.28
CA ALA A 70 7.90 6.37 -9.76
C ALA A 70 6.83 7.07 -8.90
N LEU A 71 6.95 7.01 -7.57
CA LEU A 71 6.05 7.69 -6.63
C LEU A 71 5.99 9.21 -6.87
N LYS A 72 7.12 9.84 -7.14
CA LYS A 72 7.19 11.28 -7.45
C LYS A 72 6.54 11.66 -8.77
N ILE A 73 6.68 10.79 -9.79
CA ILE A 73 6.13 11.04 -11.14
C ILE A 73 4.64 10.73 -11.19
N VAL A 74 4.24 9.54 -10.75
CA VAL A 74 2.87 9.03 -10.83
C VAL A 74 1.96 9.71 -9.80
N LYS A 75 2.48 10.00 -8.60
CA LYS A 75 1.71 10.50 -7.45
C LYS A 75 0.45 9.63 -7.23
N PRO A 76 0.62 8.34 -6.95
CA PRO A 76 -0.49 7.40 -6.92
C PRO A 76 -1.50 7.76 -5.82
N THR A 77 -2.78 7.50 -6.09
CA THR A 77 -3.85 7.55 -5.11
C THR A 77 -4.05 6.21 -4.43
N THR A 78 -3.70 5.14 -5.13
CA THR A 78 -3.90 3.77 -4.68
C THR A 78 -2.68 2.91 -5.02
N MET A 79 -2.32 2.03 -4.10
CA MET A 79 -1.20 1.11 -4.26
C MET A 79 -1.41 -0.14 -3.40
N LEU A 80 -0.99 -1.30 -3.91
CA LEU A 80 -0.86 -2.52 -3.12
C LEU A 80 0.60 -2.82 -2.82
N THR A 81 0.82 -3.45 -1.68
CA THR A 81 2.16 -3.82 -1.23
C THR A 81 2.15 -5.07 -0.35
N VAL A 82 3.36 -5.55 -0.07
CA VAL A 82 3.60 -6.55 0.99
C VAL A 82 4.23 -5.89 2.21
N PRO A 83 4.06 -6.44 3.42
CA PRO A 83 4.61 -5.88 4.67
C PRO A 83 6.08 -5.50 4.58
N LEU A 84 6.89 -6.34 3.95
CA LEU A 84 8.33 -6.13 3.80
C LEU A 84 8.71 -4.75 3.21
N ILE A 85 7.90 -4.21 2.29
CA ILE A 85 8.20 -2.92 1.65
C ILE A 85 7.97 -1.78 2.63
N ILE A 86 6.81 -1.73 3.29
CA ILE A 86 6.51 -0.66 4.24
C ILE A 86 7.37 -0.74 5.49
N GLU A 87 7.71 -1.95 5.95
CA GLU A 87 8.64 -2.17 7.06
C GLU A 87 10.06 -1.68 6.73
N LYS A 88 10.54 -1.92 5.51
CA LYS A 88 11.82 -1.36 5.05
C LYS A 88 11.79 0.17 5.01
N VAL A 89 10.69 0.77 4.56
CA VAL A 89 10.52 2.23 4.57
C VAL A 89 10.50 2.75 6.01
N TYR A 90 9.79 2.08 6.92
CA TYR A 90 9.76 2.44 8.33
C TYR A 90 11.15 2.36 8.97
N LYS A 91 11.81 1.20 8.88
CA LYS A 91 13.14 0.97 9.46
C LYS A 91 14.24 1.80 8.79
N GLY A 92 14.17 2.04 7.49
CA GLY A 92 15.18 2.76 6.72
C GLY A 92 15.03 4.29 6.70
N SER A 93 13.83 4.81 6.93
CA SER A 93 13.57 6.25 6.83
C SER A 93 12.90 6.83 8.06
N VAL A 94 11.85 6.20 8.58
CA VAL A 94 11.07 6.72 9.71
C VAL A 94 11.88 6.66 11.00
N LEU A 95 12.35 5.50 11.39
CA LEU A 95 13.13 5.32 12.63
C LEU A 95 14.40 6.20 12.68
N PRO A 96 15.25 6.22 11.63
CA PRO A 96 16.43 7.10 11.64
C PRO A 96 16.07 8.59 11.72
N THR A 97 14.94 9.00 11.15
CA THR A 97 14.46 10.39 11.24
C THR A 97 14.10 10.75 12.68
N ILE A 98 13.45 9.84 13.41
CA ILE A 98 13.11 10.04 14.82
C ILE A 98 14.39 10.10 15.66
N GLN A 99 15.30 9.15 15.48
CA GLN A 99 16.52 9.01 16.28
C GLN A 99 17.52 10.16 16.08
N LYS A 100 17.62 10.71 14.87
CA LYS A 100 18.52 11.84 14.56
C LYS A 100 18.04 13.18 15.11
N SER A 101 16.77 13.34 15.43
CA SER A 101 16.19 14.60 15.91
C SER A 101 15.92 14.56 17.41
N ARG A 102 16.63 15.35 18.19
CA ARG A 102 16.42 15.49 19.65
C ARG A 102 14.96 15.86 19.97
N THR A 103 14.36 16.75 19.18
CA THR A 103 12.95 17.16 19.33
C THR A 103 11.99 16.00 19.07
N LEU A 104 12.19 15.22 17.99
CA LEU A 104 11.34 14.06 17.69
C LEU A 104 11.53 12.94 18.72
N THR A 105 12.74 12.71 19.22
CA THR A 105 13.01 11.76 20.30
C THR A 105 12.31 12.19 21.60
N TRP A 106 12.32 13.46 21.94
CA TRP A 106 11.56 13.98 23.08
C TRP A 106 10.05 13.83 22.87
N MET A 107 9.54 14.18 21.69
CA MET A 107 8.13 14.01 21.33
C MET A 107 7.69 12.54 21.33
N SER A 108 8.55 11.59 20.99
CA SER A 108 8.22 10.17 21.04
C SER A 108 7.90 9.69 22.46
N LYS A 109 8.51 10.29 23.46
CA LYS A 109 8.28 9.98 24.87
C LYS A 109 7.06 10.70 25.44
N ASN A 110 6.80 11.95 25.04
CA ASN A 110 5.82 12.83 25.66
C ASN A 110 4.57 13.08 24.81
N MET A 111 4.70 13.06 23.47
CA MET A 111 3.64 13.41 22.51
C MET A 111 3.67 12.47 21.29
N ASN A 112 3.72 11.16 21.53
CA ASN A 112 3.92 10.16 20.48
C ASN A 112 2.91 10.27 19.32
N GLY A 113 1.63 10.52 19.62
CA GLY A 113 0.59 10.68 18.58
C GLY A 113 0.86 11.86 17.64
N LEU A 114 1.28 13.03 18.18
CA LEU A 114 1.60 14.21 17.39
C LEU A 114 2.86 13.99 16.55
N MET A 115 3.89 13.38 17.14
CA MET A 115 5.10 12.99 16.40
C MET A 115 4.77 12.07 15.23
N CYS A 116 3.98 11.02 15.46
CA CYS A 116 3.57 10.09 14.41
C CYS A 116 2.82 10.80 13.28
N ARG A 117 1.93 11.75 13.59
CA ARG A 117 1.21 12.55 12.56
C ARG A 117 2.16 13.40 11.72
N ILE A 118 3.12 14.09 12.33
CA ILE A 118 4.11 14.91 11.62
C ILE A 118 4.94 14.04 10.67
N ILE A 119 5.41 12.89 11.15
CA ILE A 119 6.20 11.97 10.33
C ILE A 119 5.31 11.29 9.27
N GLY A 120 4.05 10.99 9.59
CA GLY A 120 3.07 10.46 8.67
C GLY A 120 2.78 11.39 7.49
N MET A 121 2.73 12.71 7.71
CA MET A 121 2.63 13.69 6.61
C MET A 121 3.86 13.64 5.69
N LYS A 122 5.07 13.53 6.26
CA LYS A 122 6.30 13.35 5.46
C LYS A 122 6.31 12.03 4.70
N LEU A 123 5.86 10.95 5.35
CA LEU A 123 5.71 9.66 4.70
C LEU A 123 4.73 9.74 3.53
N LYS A 124 3.55 10.32 3.74
CA LYS A 124 2.55 10.53 2.70
C LYS A 124 3.10 11.38 1.54
N ALA A 125 3.87 12.43 1.83
CA ALA A 125 4.55 13.24 0.82
C ALA A 125 5.57 12.41 0.00
N THR A 126 6.30 11.49 0.64
CA THR A 126 7.22 10.55 -0.03
C THR A 126 6.47 9.63 -1.01
N PHE A 127 5.25 9.24 -0.66
CA PHE A 127 4.34 8.48 -1.53
C PHE A 127 3.60 9.35 -2.57
N GLY A 128 4.05 10.57 -2.82
CA GLY A 128 3.49 11.47 -3.83
C GLY A 128 2.39 12.42 -3.33
N GLY A 129 2.03 12.36 -2.04
CA GLY A 129 1.09 13.28 -1.39
C GLY A 129 -0.40 13.01 -1.64
N HIS A 130 -0.73 12.14 -2.59
CA HIS A 130 -2.12 11.87 -3.00
C HIS A 130 -2.67 10.51 -2.56
N MET A 131 -1.89 9.74 -1.79
CA MET A 131 -2.29 8.41 -1.34
C MET A 131 -3.58 8.47 -0.52
N SER A 132 -4.61 7.78 -0.99
CA SER A 132 -5.92 7.64 -0.36
C SER A 132 -6.23 6.20 0.06
N PHE A 133 -5.50 5.22 -0.51
CA PHE A 133 -5.60 3.82 -0.13
C PHE A 133 -4.26 3.11 -0.35
N TYR A 134 -3.80 2.43 0.68
CA TYR A 134 -2.57 1.65 0.68
C TYR A 134 -2.86 0.26 1.21
N GLY A 135 -3.09 -0.69 0.31
CA GLY A 135 -3.37 -2.08 0.66
C GLY A 135 -2.09 -2.83 1.03
N ILE A 136 -2.13 -3.56 2.13
CA ILE A 136 -1.03 -4.40 2.61
C ILE A 136 -1.55 -5.84 2.70
N GLY A 137 -0.96 -6.74 1.93
CA GLY A 137 -1.38 -8.14 1.91
C GLY A 137 -0.23 -9.12 1.83
N GLY A 138 -0.55 -10.41 1.87
CA GLY A 138 0.39 -11.51 1.65
C GLY A 138 1.15 -12.01 2.87
N ALA A 139 1.23 -11.25 3.96
CA ALA A 139 1.83 -11.66 5.23
C ALA A 139 1.36 -10.76 6.39
N LYS A 140 1.65 -11.18 7.63
CA LYS A 140 1.37 -10.37 8.82
C LYS A 140 2.29 -9.15 8.86
N LEU A 141 1.71 -7.97 9.11
CA LEU A 141 2.45 -6.73 9.33
C LEU A 141 3.05 -6.71 10.74
N ASP A 142 4.25 -6.14 10.86
CA ASP A 142 4.91 -5.88 12.14
C ASP A 142 4.02 -4.96 13.01
N PRO A 143 3.67 -5.35 14.26
CA PRO A 143 2.77 -4.58 15.12
C PRO A 143 3.27 -3.16 15.45
N GLU A 144 4.59 -2.95 15.50
CA GLU A 144 5.17 -1.62 15.72
C GLU A 144 4.90 -0.71 14.52
N VAL A 145 5.09 -1.25 13.30
CA VAL A 145 4.82 -0.53 12.05
C VAL A 145 3.33 -0.24 11.92
N GLU A 146 2.47 -1.20 12.22
CA GLU A 146 1.03 -1.02 12.20
C GLU A 146 0.57 0.08 13.16
N SER A 147 1.04 0.03 14.43
CA SER A 147 0.77 1.07 15.43
C SER A 147 1.23 2.46 14.98
N PHE A 148 2.40 2.54 14.31
CA PHE A 148 2.87 3.80 13.75
C PHE A 148 1.96 4.29 12.63
N LEU A 149 1.60 3.46 11.65
CA LEU A 149 0.74 3.84 10.53
C LEU A 149 -0.63 4.34 11.01
N LEU A 150 -1.21 3.65 12.00
CA LEU A 150 -2.47 4.05 12.64
C LEU A 150 -2.38 5.43 13.28
N LYS A 151 -1.38 5.66 14.16
CA LYS A 151 -1.14 6.95 14.82
C LYS A 151 -0.79 8.08 13.85
N ALA A 152 -0.11 7.73 12.75
CA ALA A 152 0.26 8.65 11.67
C ALA A 152 -0.93 9.09 10.80
N GLY A 153 -2.08 8.41 10.90
CA GLY A 153 -3.22 8.63 10.01
C GLY A 153 -2.89 8.29 8.56
N PHE A 154 -2.03 7.29 8.34
CA PHE A 154 -1.72 6.81 7.00
C PHE A 154 -2.88 5.97 6.48
N PRO A 155 -3.31 6.11 5.20
CA PRO A 155 -4.51 5.46 4.68
C PRO A 155 -4.23 4.01 4.29
N TYR A 156 -3.92 3.15 5.26
CA TYR A 156 -3.66 1.74 5.01
C TYR A 156 -4.86 0.85 5.32
N ALA A 157 -4.88 -0.30 4.68
CA ALA A 157 -5.77 -1.41 4.99
C ALA A 157 -4.98 -2.72 4.90
N ILE A 158 -5.26 -3.65 5.80
CA ILE A 158 -4.66 -4.99 5.75
C ILE A 158 -5.67 -5.92 5.10
N GLY A 159 -5.25 -6.56 4.00
CA GLY A 159 -6.05 -7.56 3.31
C GLY A 159 -5.61 -8.97 3.68
N TYR A 160 -6.56 -9.84 3.94
CA TYR A 160 -6.34 -11.27 4.13
C TYR A 160 -6.94 -12.07 2.97
N GLY A 161 -6.20 -13.05 2.51
CA GLY A 161 -6.68 -13.95 1.47
C GLY A 161 -5.62 -14.95 1.01
N LEU A 162 -6.05 -15.83 0.11
CA LEU A 162 -5.25 -16.89 -0.47
C LEU A 162 -5.45 -16.88 -1.99
N THR A 163 -4.56 -17.54 -2.74
CA THR A 163 -4.74 -17.72 -4.18
C THR A 163 -6.08 -18.40 -4.47
N GLU A 164 -6.47 -19.37 -3.66
CA GLU A 164 -7.72 -20.12 -3.72
C GLU A 164 -8.97 -19.26 -3.49
N THR A 165 -8.82 -18.08 -2.92
CA THR A 165 -9.93 -17.14 -2.62
C THR A 165 -10.05 -15.99 -3.63
N SER A 166 -9.21 -15.94 -4.65
CA SER A 166 -9.28 -15.08 -5.86
C SER A 166 -9.08 -13.57 -5.70
N PRO A 167 -8.23 -13.03 -4.88
CA PRO A 167 -7.39 -13.45 -3.76
C PRO A 167 -7.91 -13.05 -2.39
N LEU A 168 -8.94 -12.18 -2.28
CA LEU A 168 -9.37 -11.57 -1.01
C LEU A 168 -10.52 -12.33 -0.35
N LEU A 169 -10.46 -12.44 0.99
CA LEU A 169 -11.54 -12.85 1.87
C LEU A 169 -12.05 -11.71 2.76
N GLY A 170 -11.20 -10.73 3.07
CA GLY A 170 -11.50 -9.59 3.93
C GLY A 170 -10.33 -8.63 4.03
#